data_f24672fc484cbcc63165de25072314e3
#
_entry.id   f24672fc484cbcc63165de25072314e3
#
_cell.length_a   1.000
_cell.length_b   1.000
_cell.length_c   1.000
_cell.angle_alpha   90.00
_cell.angle_beta   90.00
_cell.angle_gamma   90.00
#
_symmetry.space_group_name_H-M   'P 1'
#
loop_
_entity.id
_entity.type
_entity.pdbx_description
1 polymer ?
#
loop_
_entity_poly.entity_id
_entity_poly.type
_entity_poly.pdbx_seq_one_letter_code
_entity_poly.pdbx_strand_id
1 'polypeptide(L)'
;MFLDSPVINIGYRTESFEGVTNLSGEYDYLEGETVTFFIGDLELPPVTASGVVTPLDIADSQNTSDTTVVNIIRLLQTLDEDGDPDNGISITDTAKSSATQVDFGLSVEDFAASTAITALVPNSGSTNMALISANDAISHFEQQLKNNDISFGELNGAWEVPSESAIFMFLPDDRYFAIQWEEENGFIGFERGTYAEGETEITFDTLQNDDGEALICNPKLSNANCSGEAVGFSLSGDELTLVDPNDVDPVVFQRKQFSDDALQGAWELPNESAIFMFLPDGRYFAIQWEEENGFIGFERGIYAEGETEITFDTLQNDDGEALVCDQPAGTTCSGEVVSFSLSGDELTLDPSDVGFVTFERLF
;
A
#
# COMPACT_ATOMS: atom_id res chain seq x y z
N MET A 1 6.95 -19.10 16.31
CA MET A 1 6.08 -19.63 15.23
C MET A 1 6.30 -18.76 14.00
N PHE A 2 6.31 -19.32 12.79
CA PHE A 2 6.27 -18.55 11.55
C PHE A 2 4.82 -18.50 11.06
N LEU A 3 4.29 -17.28 10.88
CA LEU A 3 2.88 -17.02 10.69
C LEU A 3 2.61 -16.18 9.44
N ASP A 4 1.91 -16.79 8.48
CA ASP A 4 1.03 -16.23 7.46
C ASP A 4 -0.36 -16.90 7.59
N SER A 5 -0.56 -18.07 7.73
CA SER A 5 -1.11 -19.10 8.63
C SER A 5 0.07 -19.84 9.23
N PRO A 6 -0.12 -20.79 10.15
CA PRO A 6 1.00 -21.61 10.60
C PRO A 6 1.73 -22.21 9.41
N VAL A 7 2.97 -21.76 9.13
CA VAL A 7 3.76 -22.28 8.01
C VAL A 7 4.45 -23.56 8.41
N ILE A 8 3.99 -24.67 7.86
CA ILE A 8 4.31 -26.06 8.24
C ILE A 8 5.38 -26.62 7.31
N ASN A 9 6.32 -27.38 7.87
CA ASN A 9 7.36 -28.08 7.11
C ASN A 9 8.27 -27.14 6.28
N ILE A 10 8.36 -25.84 6.61
CA ILE A 10 9.40 -24.97 6.05
C ILE A 10 10.71 -25.16 6.82
N GLY A 11 11.84 -25.11 6.14
CA GLY A 11 13.15 -25.14 6.78
C GLY A 11 13.39 -23.88 7.60
N TYR A 12 14.07 -23.99 8.73
CA TYR A 12 14.59 -22.85 9.48
C TYR A 12 16.00 -23.11 9.97
N ARG A 13 16.77 -22.05 10.13
CA ARG A 13 18.13 -22.08 10.69
C ARG A 13 18.34 -20.85 11.56
N THR A 14 18.82 -21.07 12.78
CA THR A 14 19.36 -20.04 13.68
C THR A 14 20.84 -20.33 13.93
N GLU A 15 21.50 -19.55 14.78
CA GLU A 15 22.89 -19.82 15.19
C GLU A 15 23.03 -21.14 15.98
N SER A 16 21.96 -21.56 16.70
CA SER A 16 21.98 -22.76 17.58
C SER A 16 21.15 -23.90 17.04
N PHE A 17 20.16 -23.70 16.19
CA PHE A 17 19.22 -24.72 15.76
C PHE A 17 19.02 -24.72 14.23
N GLU A 18 18.74 -25.92 13.71
CA GLU A 18 18.34 -26.13 12.32
C GLU A 18 17.30 -27.23 12.25
N GLY A 19 16.22 -27.00 11.50
CA GLY A 19 15.14 -27.99 11.40
C GLY A 19 14.07 -27.58 10.41
N VAL A 20 12.88 -28.11 10.62
CA VAL A 20 11.66 -27.71 9.91
C VAL A 20 10.59 -27.35 10.94
N THR A 21 9.73 -26.41 10.60
CA THR A 21 8.61 -26.02 11.45
C THR A 21 7.61 -27.17 11.62
N ASN A 22 7.01 -27.25 12.79
CA ASN A 22 6.01 -28.27 13.13
C ASN A 22 4.60 -27.88 12.61
N LEU A 23 3.57 -28.68 12.97
CA LEU A 23 2.17 -28.46 12.56
C LEU A 23 1.56 -27.14 13.07
N SER A 24 2.19 -26.48 14.02
CA SER A 24 1.80 -25.16 14.53
C SER A 24 2.72 -24.04 13.99
N GLY A 25 3.56 -24.31 12.99
CA GLY A 25 4.53 -23.35 12.47
C GLY A 25 5.67 -23.02 13.46
N GLU A 26 5.83 -23.79 14.56
CA GLU A 26 6.83 -23.51 15.59
C GLU A 26 8.25 -23.95 15.18
N TYR A 27 9.24 -23.17 15.63
CA TYR A 27 10.67 -23.39 15.45
C TYR A 27 11.42 -23.12 16.77
N ASP A 28 12.64 -23.67 16.89
CA ASP A 28 13.49 -23.50 18.07
C ASP A 28 14.51 -22.37 17.85
N TYR A 29 14.72 -21.54 18.88
CA TYR A 29 15.70 -20.45 18.88
C TYR A 29 16.12 -20.09 20.31
N LEU A 30 17.23 -19.35 20.45
CA LEU A 30 17.59 -18.64 21.67
C LEU A 30 17.34 -17.13 21.49
N GLU A 31 17.02 -16.46 22.59
CA GLU A 31 16.80 -15.01 22.58
C GLU A 31 18.02 -14.26 22.04
N GLY A 32 17.77 -13.37 21.06
CA GLY A 32 18.80 -12.57 20.40
C GLY A 32 19.42 -13.22 19.17
N GLU A 33 19.05 -14.44 18.80
CA GLU A 33 19.46 -15.08 17.56
C GLU A 33 18.70 -14.51 16.34
N THR A 34 19.28 -14.70 15.17
CA THR A 34 18.63 -14.47 13.87
C THR A 34 18.05 -15.79 13.36
N VAL A 35 16.87 -15.74 12.74
CA VAL A 35 16.30 -16.89 12.03
C VAL A 35 16.26 -16.62 10.53
N THR A 36 16.62 -17.64 9.74
CA THR A 36 16.38 -17.67 8.29
C THR A 36 15.45 -18.84 7.98
N PHE A 37 14.29 -18.55 7.40
CA PHE A 37 13.41 -19.59 6.86
C PHE A 37 13.78 -19.91 5.42
N PHE A 38 13.58 -21.16 4.98
CA PHE A 38 13.99 -21.57 3.63
C PHE A 38 13.15 -22.72 3.08
N ILE A 39 13.03 -22.77 1.77
CA ILE A 39 12.38 -23.83 1.00
C ILE A 39 13.45 -24.42 0.07
N GLY A 40 14.09 -25.51 0.48
CA GLY A 40 15.24 -26.05 -0.25
C GLY A 40 16.39 -25.04 -0.35
N ASP A 41 16.75 -24.65 -1.58
CA ASP A 41 17.81 -23.66 -1.85
C ASP A 41 17.29 -22.21 -1.88
N LEU A 42 16.00 -21.98 -1.67
CA LEU A 42 15.39 -20.65 -1.61
C LEU A 42 15.33 -20.17 -0.16
N GLU A 43 16.10 -19.16 0.19
CA GLU A 43 16.13 -18.54 1.51
C GLU A 43 15.32 -17.23 1.51
N LEU A 44 14.47 -17.05 2.55
CA LEU A 44 13.83 -15.77 2.85
C LEU A 44 14.85 -14.85 3.53
N PRO A 45 14.65 -13.52 3.50
CA PRO A 45 15.49 -12.59 4.25
C PRO A 45 15.56 -12.96 5.74
N PRO A 46 16.74 -12.84 6.37
CA PRO A 46 16.91 -13.17 7.79
C PRO A 46 16.24 -12.11 8.67
N VAL A 47 15.72 -12.54 9.82
CA VAL A 47 15.05 -11.70 10.80
C VAL A 47 15.43 -12.07 12.22
N THR A 48 15.29 -11.15 13.18
CA THR A 48 15.47 -11.46 14.60
C THR A 48 14.46 -12.53 15.05
N ALA A 49 14.92 -13.61 15.64
CA ALA A 49 14.06 -14.69 16.12
C ALA A 49 13.19 -14.24 17.30
N SER A 50 11.91 -14.53 17.24
CA SER A 50 10.92 -14.16 18.26
C SER A 50 9.86 -15.25 18.44
N GLY A 51 8.93 -15.07 19.39
CA GLY A 51 7.82 -15.99 19.63
C GLY A 51 6.90 -16.15 18.42
N VAL A 52 6.65 -15.07 17.69
CA VAL A 52 5.95 -15.05 16.41
C VAL A 52 6.80 -14.23 15.43
N VAL A 53 7.04 -14.77 14.25
CA VAL A 53 7.65 -14.07 13.11
C VAL A 53 6.65 -14.12 11.97
N THR A 54 6.42 -12.99 11.34
CA THR A 54 5.52 -12.81 10.20
C THR A 54 6.30 -12.37 8.96
N PRO A 55 5.72 -12.41 7.77
CA PRO A 55 6.25 -11.74 6.58
C PRO A 55 6.53 -10.24 6.76
N LEU A 56 5.76 -9.53 7.61
CA LEU A 56 6.04 -8.13 7.97
C LEU A 56 7.38 -7.97 8.67
N ASP A 57 7.66 -8.83 9.68
CA ASP A 57 8.94 -8.82 10.40
C ASP A 57 10.11 -9.11 9.45
N ILE A 58 9.94 -10.04 8.51
CA ILE A 58 10.97 -10.42 7.52
C ILE A 58 11.27 -9.25 6.56
N ALA A 59 10.25 -8.48 6.19
CA ALA A 59 10.38 -7.32 5.30
C ALA A 59 10.78 -6.04 6.04
N ASP A 60 10.81 -6.04 7.38
CA ASP A 60 10.94 -4.84 8.23
C ASP A 60 9.91 -3.76 7.86
N SER A 61 8.65 -4.16 7.73
CA SER A 61 7.54 -3.34 7.25
C SER A 61 6.30 -3.54 8.12
N GLN A 62 5.44 -2.54 8.22
CA GLN A 62 4.09 -2.65 8.79
C GLN A 62 3.01 -2.69 7.69
N ASN A 63 3.42 -2.60 6.43
CA ASN A 63 2.54 -2.56 5.28
C ASN A 63 2.36 -3.96 4.67
N THR A 64 1.13 -4.48 4.68
CA THR A 64 0.79 -5.77 4.05
C THR A 64 0.90 -5.75 2.52
N SER A 65 0.89 -4.54 1.92
CA SER A 65 1.09 -4.32 0.48
C SER A 65 2.55 -4.03 0.11
N ASP A 66 3.49 -4.04 1.07
CA ASP A 66 4.93 -3.95 0.76
C ASP A 66 5.34 -5.07 -0.20
N THR A 67 6.11 -4.72 -1.22
CA THR A 67 6.51 -5.63 -2.30
C THR A 67 7.15 -6.93 -1.79
N THR A 68 8.03 -6.84 -0.79
CA THR A 68 8.69 -8.01 -0.18
C THR A 68 7.69 -8.87 0.58
N VAL A 69 6.77 -8.23 1.34
CA VAL A 69 5.68 -8.93 2.04
C VAL A 69 4.81 -9.67 1.06
N VAL A 70 4.32 -8.99 0.02
CA VAL A 70 3.44 -9.56 -1.02
C VAL A 70 4.10 -10.74 -1.71
N ASN A 71 5.37 -10.63 -2.09
CA ASN A 71 6.09 -11.72 -2.74
C ASN A 71 6.25 -12.95 -1.84
N ILE A 72 6.47 -12.74 -0.52
CA ILE A 72 6.57 -13.83 0.47
C ILE A 72 5.22 -14.51 0.65
N ILE A 73 4.15 -13.76 0.95
CA ILE A 73 2.82 -14.36 1.24
C ILE A 73 2.25 -15.06 0.00
N ARG A 74 2.36 -14.46 -1.19
CA ARG A 74 1.94 -15.10 -2.44
C ARG A 74 2.64 -16.43 -2.66
N LEU A 75 3.96 -16.46 -2.45
CA LEU A 75 4.73 -17.69 -2.63
C LEU A 75 4.32 -18.76 -1.62
N LEU A 76 4.28 -18.42 -0.32
CA LEU A 76 3.93 -19.38 0.75
C LEU A 76 2.54 -19.98 0.50
N GLN A 77 1.52 -19.17 0.32
CA GLN A 77 0.13 -19.60 0.09
C GLN A 77 -0.01 -20.37 -1.22
N THR A 78 0.74 -20.00 -2.28
CA THR A 78 0.75 -20.76 -3.55
C THR A 78 1.36 -22.14 -3.36
N LEU A 79 2.40 -22.29 -2.54
CA LEU A 79 3.11 -23.54 -2.33
C LEU A 79 2.43 -24.47 -1.31
N ASP A 80 1.30 -24.01 -0.74
CA ASP A 80 0.51 -24.86 0.14
C ASP A 80 0.04 -26.13 -0.58
N GLU A 81 0.17 -27.29 0.07
CA GLU A 81 -0.03 -28.60 -0.51
C GLU A 81 -1.44 -28.80 -1.06
N ASP A 82 -2.46 -28.42 -0.30
CA ASP A 82 -3.86 -28.57 -0.68
C ASP A 82 -4.49 -27.29 -1.26
N GLY A 83 -3.79 -26.15 -1.16
CA GLY A 83 -4.22 -24.85 -1.70
C GLY A 83 -5.29 -24.16 -0.85
N ASP A 84 -5.45 -24.58 0.41
CA ASP A 84 -6.36 -23.99 1.39
C ASP A 84 -5.56 -23.44 2.59
N PRO A 85 -5.02 -22.22 2.51
CA PRO A 85 -4.16 -21.68 3.56
C PRO A 85 -4.87 -21.47 4.91
N ASP A 86 -6.22 -21.51 4.96
CA ASP A 86 -6.98 -21.38 6.21
C ASP A 86 -6.73 -22.53 7.20
N ASN A 87 -6.31 -23.67 6.71
CA ASN A 87 -5.99 -24.83 7.56
C ASN A 87 -4.50 -24.95 7.93
N GLY A 88 -3.68 -23.98 7.51
CA GLY A 88 -2.22 -23.92 7.65
C GLY A 88 -1.52 -24.14 6.31
N ILE A 89 -0.37 -23.51 6.13
CA ILE A 89 0.41 -23.57 4.89
C ILE A 89 1.43 -24.70 4.96
N SER A 90 1.18 -25.80 4.25
CA SER A 90 2.05 -26.99 4.27
C SER A 90 2.98 -27.04 3.06
N ILE A 91 4.28 -26.80 3.28
CA ILE A 91 5.30 -26.82 2.21
C ILE A 91 5.70 -28.27 1.91
N THR A 92 5.53 -28.71 0.66
CA THR A 92 5.84 -30.06 0.23
C THR A 92 7.35 -30.31 0.12
N ASP A 93 7.79 -31.57 0.25
CA ASP A 93 9.18 -31.95 -0.01
C ASP A 93 9.53 -31.80 -1.51
N THR A 94 8.55 -31.84 -2.40
CA THR A 94 8.70 -31.59 -3.83
C THR A 94 9.03 -30.12 -4.07
N ALA A 95 8.35 -29.18 -3.41
CA ALA A 95 8.67 -27.75 -3.47
C ALA A 95 10.12 -27.51 -3.02
N LYS A 96 10.52 -28.07 -1.87
CA LYS A 96 11.92 -27.97 -1.38
C LYS A 96 12.97 -28.48 -2.36
N SER A 97 12.65 -29.56 -3.08
CA SER A 97 13.59 -30.14 -4.06
C SER A 97 13.68 -29.34 -5.37
N SER A 98 12.71 -28.47 -5.64
CA SER A 98 12.58 -27.72 -6.90
C SER A 98 12.91 -26.23 -6.72
N ALA A 99 12.94 -25.72 -5.48
CA ALA A 99 13.14 -24.32 -5.19
C ALA A 99 14.59 -23.87 -5.46
N THR A 100 14.73 -22.70 -6.05
CA THR A 100 16.00 -21.99 -6.25
C THR A 100 15.85 -20.56 -5.81
N GLN A 101 16.93 -19.89 -5.43
CA GLN A 101 16.93 -18.53 -4.92
C GLN A 101 16.24 -17.55 -5.89
N VAL A 102 15.43 -16.67 -5.33
CA VAL A 102 14.83 -15.51 -5.97
C VAL A 102 15.00 -14.29 -5.08
N ASP A 103 15.01 -13.13 -5.66
CA ASP A 103 15.02 -11.86 -4.92
C ASP A 103 13.58 -11.47 -4.56
N PHE A 104 13.27 -11.37 -3.28
CA PHE A 104 11.95 -10.95 -2.79
C PHE A 104 11.71 -9.44 -2.89
N GLY A 105 12.75 -8.64 -3.11
CA GLY A 105 12.64 -7.20 -3.36
C GLY A 105 12.32 -6.83 -4.82
N LEU A 106 12.15 -7.82 -5.71
CA LEU A 106 11.67 -7.58 -7.07
C LEU A 106 10.23 -7.07 -7.03
N SER A 107 9.85 -6.25 -8.03
CA SER A 107 8.44 -5.91 -8.22
C SER A 107 7.56 -7.16 -8.25
N VAL A 108 6.30 -7.03 -7.85
CA VAL A 108 5.33 -8.14 -7.80
C VAL A 108 5.22 -8.85 -9.16
N GLU A 109 5.32 -8.10 -10.26
CA GLU A 109 5.30 -8.63 -11.62
C GLU A 109 6.60 -9.35 -12.00
N ASP A 110 7.77 -8.73 -11.74
CA ASP A 110 9.07 -9.33 -12.04
C ASP A 110 9.32 -10.58 -11.21
N PHE A 111 8.87 -10.58 -9.95
CA PHE A 111 8.90 -11.76 -9.10
C PHE A 111 8.09 -12.90 -9.73
N ALA A 112 6.84 -12.63 -10.13
CA ALA A 112 5.96 -13.61 -10.76
C ALA A 112 6.54 -14.13 -12.11
N ALA A 113 7.18 -13.26 -12.87
CA ALA A 113 7.80 -13.60 -14.17
C ALA A 113 9.18 -14.24 -14.05
N SER A 114 9.79 -14.24 -12.85
CA SER A 114 11.14 -14.77 -12.64
C SER A 114 11.23 -16.26 -12.99
N THR A 115 12.38 -16.68 -13.53
CA THR A 115 12.60 -18.08 -13.90
C THR A 115 12.51 -19.02 -12.68
N ALA A 116 12.92 -18.57 -11.51
CA ALA A 116 12.83 -19.33 -10.27
C ALA A 116 11.37 -19.67 -9.93
N ILE A 117 10.48 -18.68 -9.95
CA ILE A 117 9.06 -18.83 -9.57
C ILE A 117 8.29 -19.60 -10.66
N THR A 118 8.46 -19.25 -11.94
CA THR A 118 7.78 -19.93 -13.05
C THR A 118 8.18 -21.40 -13.20
N ALA A 119 9.38 -21.77 -12.75
CA ALA A 119 9.80 -23.18 -12.68
C ALA A 119 9.31 -23.88 -11.40
N LEU A 120 9.29 -23.19 -10.25
CA LEU A 120 8.95 -23.77 -8.96
C LEU A 120 7.45 -24.11 -8.85
N VAL A 121 6.58 -23.13 -9.12
CA VAL A 121 5.13 -23.25 -8.85
C VAL A 121 4.50 -24.49 -9.50
N PRO A 122 4.64 -24.75 -10.82
CA PRO A 122 4.03 -25.94 -11.43
C PRO A 122 4.68 -27.27 -11.04
N ASN A 123 5.83 -27.23 -10.38
CA ASN A 123 6.60 -28.41 -9.94
C ASN A 123 6.69 -28.53 -8.42
N SER A 124 5.92 -27.74 -7.67
CA SER A 124 5.97 -27.69 -6.22
C SER A 124 5.27 -28.86 -5.53
N GLY A 125 4.35 -29.54 -6.23
CA GLY A 125 3.46 -30.53 -5.64
C GLY A 125 2.23 -29.93 -4.94
N SER A 126 2.07 -28.61 -4.93
CA SER A 126 0.84 -27.91 -4.56
C SER A 126 -0.28 -28.17 -5.58
N THR A 127 -1.51 -27.97 -5.16
CA THR A 127 -2.68 -27.95 -6.06
C THR A 127 -2.71 -26.68 -6.91
N ASN A 128 -2.04 -25.61 -6.49
CA ASN A 128 -1.92 -24.37 -7.24
C ASN A 128 -0.88 -24.53 -8.37
N MET A 129 -1.30 -24.21 -9.60
CA MET A 129 -0.44 -24.31 -10.80
C MET A 129 0.10 -22.96 -11.27
N ALA A 130 -0.31 -21.87 -10.62
CA ALA A 130 0.14 -20.50 -10.85
C ALA A 130 0.14 -19.75 -9.51
N LEU A 131 0.93 -18.67 -9.40
CA LEU A 131 0.87 -17.79 -8.24
C LEU A 131 -0.56 -17.27 -8.05
N ILE A 132 -1.03 -17.30 -6.81
CA ILE A 132 -2.31 -16.66 -6.44
C ILE A 132 -2.22 -15.14 -6.64
N SER A 133 -3.35 -14.44 -6.71
CA SER A 133 -3.33 -12.99 -6.85
C SER A 133 -2.73 -12.31 -5.62
N ALA A 134 -2.17 -11.11 -5.79
CA ALA A 134 -1.64 -10.33 -4.68
C ALA A 134 -2.75 -10.01 -3.67
N ASN A 135 -3.92 -9.58 -4.16
CA ASN A 135 -5.06 -9.22 -3.32
C ASN A 135 -5.61 -10.39 -2.50
N ASP A 136 -5.70 -11.60 -3.08
CA ASP A 136 -6.12 -12.78 -2.33
C ASP A 136 -5.12 -13.11 -1.21
N ALA A 137 -3.81 -13.01 -1.52
CA ALA A 137 -2.75 -13.27 -0.54
C ALA A 137 -2.76 -12.25 0.60
N ILE A 138 -2.88 -10.97 0.29
CA ILE A 138 -2.97 -9.88 1.26
C ILE A 138 -4.21 -10.09 2.15
N SER A 139 -5.38 -10.30 1.54
CA SER A 139 -6.64 -10.47 2.28
C SER A 139 -6.58 -11.63 3.27
N HIS A 140 -6.00 -12.77 2.86
CA HIS A 140 -5.78 -13.90 3.75
C HIS A 140 -4.82 -13.54 4.90
N PHE A 141 -3.67 -12.96 4.58
CA PHE A 141 -2.65 -12.61 5.57
C PHE A 141 -3.18 -11.62 6.61
N GLU A 142 -3.86 -10.55 6.20
CA GLU A 142 -4.49 -9.58 7.11
C GLU A 142 -5.51 -10.23 8.03
N GLN A 143 -6.29 -11.19 7.52
CA GLN A 143 -7.20 -11.96 8.37
C GLN A 143 -6.44 -12.80 9.41
N GLN A 144 -5.28 -13.36 9.05
CA GLN A 144 -4.46 -14.11 10.02
C GLN A 144 -3.81 -13.19 11.05
N LEU A 145 -3.35 -12.01 10.66
CA LEU A 145 -2.84 -10.99 11.60
C LEU A 145 -3.92 -10.60 12.63
N LYS A 146 -5.13 -10.29 12.16
CA LYS A 146 -6.30 -9.98 13.02
C LYS A 146 -6.66 -11.14 13.95
N ASN A 147 -6.69 -12.37 13.45
CA ASN A 147 -7.00 -13.56 14.26
C ASN A 147 -5.96 -13.83 15.38
N ASN A 148 -4.76 -13.29 15.25
CA ASN A 148 -3.66 -13.46 16.21
C ASN A 148 -3.35 -12.17 16.98
N ASP A 149 -4.19 -11.15 16.92
CA ASP A 149 -4.03 -9.85 17.58
C ASP A 149 -2.67 -9.17 17.25
N ILE A 150 -2.22 -9.30 15.99
CA ILE A 150 -0.98 -8.68 15.50
C ILE A 150 -1.35 -7.38 14.80
N SER A 151 -0.79 -6.27 15.29
CA SER A 151 -0.98 -4.95 14.66
C SER A 151 -0.20 -4.85 13.35
N PHE A 152 -0.82 -4.20 12.38
CA PHE A 152 -0.22 -3.85 11.09
C PHE A 152 -0.87 -2.54 10.62
N GLY A 153 -0.37 -1.93 9.56
CA GLY A 153 -0.91 -0.67 9.05
C GLY A 153 -2.33 -0.83 8.45
N GLU A 154 -3.31 -1.08 9.29
CA GLU A 154 -4.71 -1.29 8.86
C GLU A 154 -5.33 -0.06 8.19
N LEU A 155 -4.80 1.12 8.49
CA LEU A 155 -5.24 2.38 7.91
C LEU A 155 -4.71 2.62 6.50
N ASN A 156 -3.60 1.96 6.11
CA ASN A 156 -2.97 2.19 4.82
C ASN A 156 -3.96 2.09 3.65
N GLY A 157 -3.83 3.03 2.71
CA GLY A 157 -4.69 3.13 1.54
C GLY A 157 -5.49 4.42 1.46
N ALA A 158 -6.44 4.46 0.53
CA ALA A 158 -7.30 5.61 0.28
C ALA A 158 -8.70 5.39 0.86
N TRP A 159 -9.22 6.43 1.52
CA TRP A 159 -10.48 6.44 2.22
C TRP A 159 -11.32 7.63 1.78
N GLU A 160 -12.51 7.41 1.26
CA GLU A 160 -13.41 8.45 0.78
C GLU A 160 -14.59 8.63 1.75
N VAL A 161 -14.98 9.87 2.00
CA VAL A 161 -16.24 10.19 2.68
C VAL A 161 -17.37 10.23 1.64
N PRO A 162 -18.28 9.24 1.61
CA PRO A 162 -19.30 9.16 0.55
C PRO A 162 -20.29 10.33 0.54
N SER A 163 -20.48 11.00 1.67
CA SER A 163 -21.42 12.13 1.83
C SER A 163 -20.77 13.48 1.59
N GLU A 164 -19.46 13.53 1.50
CA GLU A 164 -18.65 14.74 1.36
C GLU A 164 -17.60 14.53 0.27
N SER A 165 -17.23 15.61 -0.40
CA SER A 165 -16.19 15.54 -1.40
C SER A 165 -14.81 15.57 -0.73
N ALA A 166 -14.45 14.51 -0.04
CA ALA A 166 -13.19 14.38 0.68
C ALA A 166 -12.59 12.97 0.53
N ILE A 167 -11.27 12.92 0.44
CA ILE A 167 -10.49 11.68 0.42
C ILE A 167 -9.29 11.82 1.34
N PHE A 168 -9.04 10.77 2.12
CA PHE A 168 -7.85 10.61 2.94
C PHE A 168 -6.97 9.52 2.36
N MET A 169 -5.67 9.71 2.43
CA MET A 169 -4.67 8.69 2.16
C MET A 169 -3.79 8.50 3.37
N PHE A 170 -3.70 7.28 3.85
CA PHE A 170 -2.73 6.86 4.84
C PHE A 170 -1.65 6.05 4.13
N LEU A 171 -0.40 6.50 4.22
CA LEU A 171 0.72 5.88 3.53
C LEU A 171 1.48 4.92 4.44
N PRO A 172 2.16 3.91 3.88
CA PRO A 172 2.92 2.93 4.65
C PRO A 172 4.09 3.50 5.47
N ASP A 173 4.55 4.70 5.14
CA ASP A 173 5.63 5.41 5.81
C ASP A 173 5.14 6.41 6.87
N ASP A 174 3.93 6.16 7.41
CA ASP A 174 3.28 6.98 8.44
C ASP A 174 2.94 8.41 7.98
N ARG A 175 2.98 8.71 6.68
CA ARG A 175 2.48 9.97 6.12
C ARG A 175 0.98 9.88 5.83
N TYR A 176 0.29 11.00 5.93
CA TYR A 176 -1.08 11.11 5.48
C TYR A 176 -1.30 12.34 4.60
N PHE A 177 -2.32 12.24 3.75
CA PHE A 177 -2.85 13.33 2.93
C PHE A 177 -4.36 13.34 3.04
N ALA A 178 -4.94 14.52 3.16
CA ALA A 178 -6.38 14.73 3.16
C ALA A 178 -6.73 15.84 2.17
N ILE A 179 -7.69 15.57 1.33
CA ILE A 179 -8.10 16.46 0.24
C ILE A 179 -9.60 16.66 0.34
N GLN A 180 -10.05 17.91 0.23
CA GLN A 180 -11.46 18.26 0.17
C GLN A 180 -11.73 19.21 -0.99
N TRP A 181 -12.87 19.02 -1.67
CA TRP A 181 -13.30 19.84 -2.80
C TRP A 181 -14.81 20.06 -2.79
N GLU A 182 -15.30 21.05 -3.54
CA GLU A 182 -16.72 21.22 -3.88
C GLU A 182 -16.92 21.10 -5.38
N GLU A 183 -18.02 20.47 -5.79
CA GLU A 183 -18.34 20.29 -7.22
C GLU A 183 -18.51 21.63 -7.98
N GLU A 184 -19.05 22.65 -7.29
CA GLU A 184 -19.36 23.94 -7.91
C GLU A 184 -18.26 25.00 -7.71
N ASN A 185 -17.50 24.92 -6.59
CA ASN A 185 -16.57 25.97 -6.16
C ASN A 185 -15.09 25.58 -6.24
N GLY A 186 -14.81 24.31 -6.53
CA GLY A 186 -13.45 23.87 -6.72
C GLY A 186 -12.78 23.28 -5.47
N PHE A 187 -11.47 23.43 -5.37
CA PHE A 187 -10.66 22.99 -4.25
C PHE A 187 -11.04 23.76 -2.97
N ILE A 188 -11.21 23.04 -1.85
CA ILE A 188 -11.51 23.64 -0.55
C ILE A 188 -10.30 23.53 0.37
N GLY A 189 -9.69 22.35 0.47
CA GLY A 189 -8.67 22.13 1.47
C GLY A 189 -7.73 20.97 1.19
N PHE A 190 -6.53 21.12 1.73
CA PHE A 190 -5.46 20.13 1.71
C PHE A 190 -4.73 20.10 3.04
N GLU A 191 -4.60 18.93 3.59
CA GLU A 191 -3.73 18.69 4.73
C GLU A 191 -2.74 17.58 4.42
N ARG A 192 -1.55 17.68 4.98
CA ARG A 192 -0.56 16.61 5.00
C ARG A 192 0.24 16.61 6.28
N GLY A 193 0.72 15.47 6.64
CA GLY A 193 1.54 15.30 7.84
C GLY A 193 1.93 13.86 8.06
N THR A 194 2.21 13.56 9.32
CA THR A 194 2.45 12.19 9.77
C THR A 194 1.37 11.76 10.74
N TYR A 195 1.16 10.46 10.85
CA TYR A 195 0.22 9.89 11.81
C TYR A 195 0.89 8.75 12.59
N ALA A 196 0.32 8.46 13.75
CA ALA A 196 0.66 7.27 14.51
C ALA A 196 -0.63 6.55 14.88
N GLU A 197 -0.75 5.29 14.46
CA GLU A 197 -1.89 4.45 14.76
C GLU A 197 -1.75 3.84 16.17
N GLY A 198 -2.77 4.02 17.01
CA GLY A 198 -2.90 3.39 18.31
C GLY A 198 -4.06 2.40 18.31
N GLU A 199 -4.37 1.78 19.44
CA GLU A 199 -5.46 0.78 19.52
C GLU A 199 -6.86 1.37 19.27
N THR A 200 -7.11 2.62 19.63
CA THR A 200 -8.42 3.30 19.56
C THR A 200 -8.34 4.75 19.12
N GLU A 201 -7.16 5.28 18.95
CA GLU A 201 -6.90 6.68 18.59
C GLU A 201 -5.78 6.75 17.56
N ILE A 202 -5.94 7.63 16.57
CA ILE A 202 -4.89 8.04 15.66
C ILE A 202 -4.37 9.39 16.13
N THR A 203 -3.06 9.54 16.25
CA THR A 203 -2.43 10.82 16.56
C THR A 203 -1.88 11.42 15.28
N PHE A 204 -2.26 12.65 14.97
CA PHE A 204 -1.81 13.38 13.78
C PHE A 204 -0.83 14.50 14.15
N ASP A 205 0.22 14.61 13.37
CA ASP A 205 1.14 15.75 13.34
C ASP A 205 1.04 16.41 11.97
N THR A 206 0.19 17.44 11.85
CA THR A 206 -0.05 18.15 10.59
C THR A 206 1.11 19.09 10.29
N LEU A 207 1.83 18.81 9.20
CA LEU A 207 2.95 19.62 8.72
C LEU A 207 2.49 20.78 7.86
N GLN A 208 1.38 20.61 7.16
CA GLN A 208 0.81 21.61 6.27
C GLN A 208 -0.71 21.48 6.25
N ASN A 209 -1.37 22.62 6.41
CA ASN A 209 -2.81 22.77 6.32
C ASN A 209 -3.09 24.02 5.48
N ASP A 210 -3.72 23.85 4.34
CA ASP A 210 -4.09 24.94 3.41
C ASP A 210 -5.57 24.87 3.10
N ASP A 211 -6.40 24.99 4.12
CA ASP A 211 -7.83 25.01 3.98
C ASP A 211 -8.52 26.06 4.86
N GLY A 212 -9.75 26.36 4.54
CA GLY A 212 -10.63 27.22 5.33
C GLY A 212 -11.56 26.45 6.28
N GLU A 213 -11.65 25.11 6.14
CA GLU A 213 -12.44 24.21 6.96
C GLU A 213 -11.57 22.99 7.29
N ALA A 214 -11.07 22.91 8.49
CA ALA A 214 -10.12 21.90 8.92
C ALA A 214 -10.67 20.47 8.79
N LEU A 215 -9.89 19.59 8.17
CA LEU A 215 -10.17 18.15 8.11
C LEU A 215 -9.74 17.46 9.41
N ILE A 216 -8.51 17.68 9.85
CA ILE A 216 -7.97 17.17 11.11
C ILE A 216 -7.51 18.32 12.00
N CYS A 217 -6.70 19.22 11.44
CA CYS A 217 -6.11 20.34 12.18
C CYS A 217 -7.07 21.51 12.27
N ASN A 218 -7.74 21.66 13.40
CA ASN A 218 -8.69 22.76 13.63
C ASN A 218 -8.08 23.93 14.42
N PRO A 219 -7.24 24.76 13.82
CA PRO A 219 -7.43 26.17 13.95
C PRO A 219 -7.86 26.74 12.59
N LYS A 220 -8.92 27.52 12.55
CA LYS A 220 -9.43 28.27 11.38
C LYS A 220 -8.43 29.31 10.84
N LEU A 221 -7.17 28.90 10.70
CA LEU A 221 -6.06 29.72 10.25
C LEU A 221 -5.25 28.86 9.25
N SER A 222 -5.35 29.20 7.99
CA SER A 222 -4.42 28.68 6.98
C SER A 222 -2.97 28.75 7.48
N ASN A 223 -2.18 27.73 7.21
CA ASN A 223 -0.78 27.54 7.66
C ASN A 223 -0.60 27.31 9.17
N ALA A 224 -1.57 26.78 9.90
CA ALA A 224 -1.35 26.33 11.25
C ALA A 224 -0.88 24.88 11.25
N ASN A 225 0.22 24.61 11.93
CA ASN A 225 0.68 23.25 12.20
C ASN A 225 0.02 22.79 13.48
N CYS A 226 -0.73 21.70 13.43
CA CYS A 226 -1.19 21.00 14.61
C CYS A 226 -0.24 19.83 14.90
N SER A 227 0.00 19.58 16.16
CA SER A 227 0.83 18.45 16.60
C SER A 227 0.18 17.74 17.75
N GLY A 228 0.12 16.41 17.66
CA GLY A 228 -0.48 15.58 18.69
C GLY A 228 -2.01 15.65 18.76
N GLU A 229 -2.68 15.98 17.64
CA GLU A 229 -4.14 15.88 17.55
C GLU A 229 -4.55 14.41 17.60
N ALA A 230 -5.23 14.01 18.66
CA ALA A 230 -5.69 12.64 18.85
C ALA A 230 -7.17 12.53 18.43
N VAL A 231 -7.44 11.67 17.47
CA VAL A 231 -8.78 11.40 16.95
C VAL A 231 -9.12 9.95 17.23
N GLY A 232 -10.25 9.71 17.89
CA GLY A 232 -10.74 8.35 18.10
C GLY A 232 -11.08 7.68 16.75
N PHE A 233 -10.78 6.40 16.61
CA PHE A 233 -11.16 5.66 15.41
C PHE A 233 -11.68 4.26 15.71
N SER A 234 -12.41 3.73 14.75
CA SER A 234 -12.76 2.31 14.70
C SER A 234 -12.80 1.84 13.26
N LEU A 235 -12.28 0.63 13.03
CA LEU A 235 -12.30 -0.06 11.75
C LEU A 235 -13.29 -1.23 11.79
N SER A 236 -14.06 -1.37 10.73
CA SER A 236 -14.98 -2.51 10.54
C SER A 236 -15.00 -2.89 9.05
N GLY A 237 -14.07 -3.76 8.65
CA GLY A 237 -13.87 -4.09 7.23
C GLY A 237 -13.42 -2.85 6.46
N ASP A 238 -14.17 -2.47 5.42
CA ASP A 238 -13.88 -1.32 4.57
C ASP A 238 -14.45 0.00 5.10
N GLU A 239 -14.89 0.05 6.35
CA GLU A 239 -15.44 1.25 6.99
C GLU A 239 -14.52 1.75 8.11
N LEU A 240 -14.00 2.96 7.96
CA LEU A 240 -13.27 3.71 8.97
C LEU A 240 -14.19 4.79 9.54
N THR A 241 -14.38 4.79 10.84
CA THR A 241 -15.08 5.87 11.55
C THR A 241 -14.09 6.68 12.35
N LEU A 242 -14.00 7.98 12.11
CA LEU A 242 -13.25 8.93 12.92
C LEU A 242 -14.18 9.70 13.85
N VAL A 243 -13.73 9.90 15.07
CA VAL A 243 -14.47 10.65 16.12
C VAL A 243 -13.55 11.72 16.70
N ASP A 244 -13.75 12.96 16.27
CA ASP A 244 -13.07 14.09 16.91
C ASP A 244 -13.66 14.29 18.33
N PRO A 245 -12.84 14.33 19.40
CA PRO A 245 -13.32 14.57 20.74
C PRO A 245 -13.99 15.95 20.93
N ASN A 246 -13.81 16.87 19.98
CA ASN A 246 -14.40 18.21 19.99
C ASN A 246 -15.62 18.36 19.07
N ASP A 247 -15.93 17.35 18.24
CA ASP A 247 -17.10 17.32 17.38
C ASP A 247 -18.08 16.22 17.81
N VAL A 248 -19.36 16.44 17.56
CA VAL A 248 -20.46 15.58 18.07
C VAL A 248 -20.80 14.47 17.09
N ASP A 249 -20.48 14.63 15.82
CA ASP A 249 -20.86 13.70 14.75
C ASP A 249 -19.63 12.97 14.20
N PRO A 250 -19.63 11.62 14.23
CA PRO A 250 -18.55 10.84 13.65
C PRO A 250 -18.53 10.97 12.12
N VAL A 251 -17.34 11.00 11.54
CA VAL A 251 -17.15 10.95 10.09
C VAL A 251 -16.86 9.51 9.68
N VAL A 252 -17.63 9.02 8.70
CA VAL A 252 -17.52 7.64 8.21
C VAL A 252 -16.92 7.64 6.82
N PHE A 253 -15.85 6.89 6.67
CA PHE A 253 -15.10 6.71 5.42
C PHE A 253 -15.29 5.31 4.87
N GLN A 254 -15.22 5.17 3.57
CA GLN A 254 -15.18 3.89 2.87
C GLN A 254 -13.84 3.71 2.19
N ARG A 255 -13.21 2.55 2.41
CA ARG A 255 -11.94 2.18 1.78
C ARG A 255 -12.12 2.06 0.27
N LYS A 256 -11.20 2.59 -0.49
CA LYS A 256 -11.10 2.34 -1.92
C LYS A 256 -10.38 1.02 -2.14
N GLN A 257 -11.06 0.08 -2.78
CA GLN A 257 -10.48 -1.21 -3.16
C GLN A 257 -9.81 -1.03 -4.53
N PHE A 258 -8.49 -1.11 -4.56
CA PHE A 258 -7.72 -1.09 -5.80
C PHE A 258 -7.70 -2.50 -6.41
N SER A 259 -7.74 -2.59 -7.73
CA SER A 259 -7.60 -3.86 -8.45
C SER A 259 -6.11 -4.15 -8.69
N ASP A 260 -5.82 -5.38 -9.17
CA ASP A 260 -4.47 -5.72 -9.66
C ASP A 260 -4.08 -4.98 -10.96
N ASP A 261 -4.89 -4.00 -11.38
CA ASP A 261 -4.58 -3.12 -12.50
C ASP A 261 -3.38 -2.25 -12.14
N ALA A 262 -2.33 -2.40 -12.91
CA ALA A 262 -1.02 -1.85 -12.59
C ALA A 262 -0.98 -0.32 -12.47
N LEU A 263 -1.93 0.41 -13.06
CA LEU A 263 -2.00 1.88 -12.95
C LEU A 263 -2.71 2.35 -11.68
N GLN A 264 -3.68 1.58 -11.16
CA GLN A 264 -4.44 1.99 -9.98
C GLN A 264 -3.55 2.05 -8.74
N GLY A 265 -3.76 3.06 -7.90
CA GLY A 265 -2.97 3.30 -6.69
C GLY A 265 -2.55 4.75 -6.55
N ALA A 266 -1.66 5.00 -5.60
CA ALA A 266 -1.02 6.29 -5.40
C ALA A 266 0.45 6.23 -5.85
N TRP A 267 0.89 7.30 -6.48
CA TRP A 267 2.18 7.44 -7.12
C TRP A 267 2.82 8.76 -6.70
N GLU A 268 4.02 8.73 -6.16
CA GLU A 268 4.76 9.91 -5.74
C GLU A 268 5.87 10.23 -6.75
N LEU A 269 6.06 11.50 -7.05
CA LEU A 269 7.19 11.97 -7.84
C LEU A 269 8.39 12.17 -6.92
N PRO A 270 9.43 11.31 -7.00
CA PRO A 270 10.62 11.45 -6.16
C PRO A 270 11.30 12.80 -6.39
N ASN A 271 11.68 13.47 -5.31
CA ASN A 271 12.34 14.77 -5.30
C ASN A 271 11.49 15.97 -5.76
N GLU A 272 10.26 15.76 -6.14
CA GLU A 272 9.28 16.82 -6.36
C GLU A 272 8.07 16.52 -5.48
N SER A 273 7.53 17.53 -4.84
CA SER A 273 6.44 17.36 -3.90
C SER A 273 5.11 17.20 -4.65
N ALA A 274 4.90 16.06 -5.29
CA ALA A 274 3.70 15.74 -6.06
C ALA A 274 3.24 14.28 -5.87
N ILE A 275 1.93 14.09 -5.79
CA ILE A 275 1.28 12.77 -5.77
C ILE A 275 0.20 12.73 -6.85
N PHE A 276 0.20 11.62 -7.60
CA PHE A 276 -0.92 11.19 -8.42
C PHE A 276 -1.65 10.02 -7.76
N MET A 277 -2.97 10.01 -7.85
CA MET A 277 -3.79 8.88 -7.44
C MET A 277 -4.77 8.50 -8.55
N PHE A 278 -4.74 7.24 -8.96
CA PHE A 278 -5.66 6.66 -9.92
C PHE A 278 -6.64 5.74 -9.20
N LEU A 279 -7.92 6.13 -9.13
CA LEU A 279 -8.95 5.39 -8.42
C LEU A 279 -9.59 4.30 -9.31
N PRO A 280 -10.10 3.21 -8.69
CA PRO A 280 -10.75 2.11 -9.41
C PRO A 280 -12.00 2.51 -10.21
N ASP A 281 -12.62 3.61 -9.86
CA ASP A 281 -13.82 4.14 -10.53
C ASP A 281 -13.50 5.07 -11.72
N GLY A 282 -12.22 5.12 -12.14
CA GLY A 282 -11.76 5.93 -13.26
C GLY A 282 -11.56 7.40 -12.93
N ARG A 283 -11.62 7.81 -11.67
CA ARG A 283 -11.24 9.14 -11.22
C ARG A 283 -9.75 9.23 -10.96
N TYR A 284 -9.17 10.40 -11.14
CA TYR A 284 -7.81 10.70 -10.71
C TYR A 284 -7.76 11.98 -9.89
N PHE A 285 -6.72 12.07 -9.07
CA PHE A 285 -6.31 13.24 -8.33
C PHE A 285 -4.81 13.45 -8.52
N ALA A 286 -4.41 14.70 -8.66
CA ALA A 286 -3.02 15.09 -8.68
C ALA A 286 -2.83 16.29 -7.76
N ILE A 287 -1.85 16.23 -6.89
CA ILE A 287 -1.53 17.29 -5.93
C ILE A 287 -0.05 17.59 -5.98
N GLN A 288 0.25 18.87 -5.92
CA GLN A 288 1.61 19.40 -5.84
C GLN A 288 1.72 20.44 -4.71
N TRP A 289 2.84 20.42 -4.00
CA TRP A 289 3.14 21.35 -2.91
C TRP A 289 4.62 21.74 -2.89
N GLU A 290 4.97 22.80 -2.17
CA GLU A 290 6.34 23.17 -1.82
C GLU A 290 6.53 23.16 -0.31
N GLU A 291 7.70 22.70 0.16
CA GLU A 291 8.03 22.63 1.59
C GLU A 291 7.96 23.99 2.29
N GLU A 292 8.37 25.05 1.61
CA GLU A 292 8.45 26.40 2.17
C GLU A 292 7.19 27.26 1.90
N ASN A 293 6.49 27.03 0.79
CA ASN A 293 5.39 27.88 0.32
C ASN A 293 4.01 27.23 0.41
N GLY A 294 3.95 25.95 0.73
CA GLY A 294 2.70 25.24 0.90
C GLY A 294 2.14 24.65 -0.40
N PHE A 295 0.83 24.59 -0.51
CA PHE A 295 0.11 24.07 -1.67
C PHE A 295 0.43 24.87 -2.93
N ILE A 296 0.69 24.17 -4.05
CA ILE A 296 0.92 24.78 -5.36
C ILE A 296 -0.23 24.49 -6.30
N GLY A 297 -0.68 23.22 -6.39
CA GLY A 297 -1.63 22.84 -7.39
C GLY A 297 -2.45 21.60 -7.07
N PHE A 298 -3.66 21.56 -7.61
CA PHE A 298 -4.60 20.47 -7.52
C PHE A 298 -5.30 20.26 -8.85
N GLU A 299 -5.32 19.03 -9.31
CA GLU A 299 -6.15 18.60 -10.42
C GLU A 299 -6.99 17.40 -10.03
N ARG A 300 -8.20 17.33 -10.56
CA ARG A 300 -9.03 16.12 -10.50
C ARG A 300 -9.82 15.95 -11.78
N GLY A 301 -10.12 14.72 -12.08
CA GLY A 301 -10.91 14.41 -13.25
C GLY A 301 -11.19 12.93 -13.38
N ILE A 302 -11.43 12.54 -14.61
CA ILE A 302 -11.56 11.13 -14.98
C ILE A 302 -10.44 10.75 -15.93
N TYR A 303 -10.02 9.49 -15.88
CA TYR A 303 -9.03 8.94 -16.79
C TYR A 303 -9.56 7.69 -17.48
N ALA A 304 -9.02 7.42 -18.64
CA ALA A 304 -9.21 6.18 -19.38
C ALA A 304 -7.85 5.62 -19.78
N GLU A 305 -7.57 4.42 -19.32
CA GLU A 305 -6.33 3.71 -19.61
C GLU A 305 -6.42 2.99 -20.95
N GLY A 306 -5.37 3.15 -21.77
CA GLY A 306 -5.11 2.38 -22.99
C GLY A 306 -3.87 1.51 -22.81
N GLU A 307 -3.40 0.87 -23.86
CA GLU A 307 -2.21 -0.01 -23.79
C GLU A 307 -0.89 0.76 -23.50
N THR A 308 -0.76 1.99 -23.96
CA THR A 308 0.45 2.83 -23.85
C THR A 308 0.14 4.29 -23.62
N GLU A 309 -1.11 4.65 -23.49
CA GLU A 309 -1.57 6.02 -23.38
C GLU A 309 -2.70 6.11 -22.36
N ILE A 310 -2.67 7.15 -21.53
CA ILE A 310 -3.78 7.53 -20.64
C ILE A 310 -4.44 8.75 -21.23
N THR A 311 -5.77 8.73 -21.32
CA THR A 311 -6.57 9.90 -21.70
C THR A 311 -7.17 10.51 -20.45
N PHE A 312 -6.97 11.80 -20.25
CA PHE A 312 -7.48 12.56 -19.12
C PHE A 312 -8.56 13.54 -19.57
N ASP A 313 -9.64 13.60 -18.78
CA ASP A 313 -10.62 14.67 -18.81
C ASP A 313 -10.57 15.39 -17.45
N THR A 314 -9.85 16.50 -17.36
CA THR A 314 -9.69 17.30 -16.15
C THR A 314 -10.94 18.11 -15.90
N LEU A 315 -11.64 17.79 -14.83
CA LEU A 315 -12.88 18.47 -14.41
C LEU A 315 -12.61 19.70 -13.57
N GLN A 316 -11.48 19.72 -12.91
CA GLN A 316 -11.03 20.82 -12.08
C GLN A 316 -9.52 20.92 -12.11
N ASN A 317 -9.02 22.12 -12.34
CA ASN A 317 -7.61 22.49 -12.30
C ASN A 317 -7.50 23.77 -11.49
N ASP A 318 -6.82 23.71 -10.36
CA ASP A 318 -6.68 24.83 -9.43
C ASP A 318 -5.19 25.06 -9.11
N ASP A 319 -4.39 25.17 -10.16
CA ASP A 319 -2.97 25.40 -10.05
C ASP A 319 -2.42 26.44 -11.02
N GLY A 320 -1.18 26.84 -10.79
CA GLY A 320 -0.41 27.72 -11.67
C GLY A 320 0.66 26.99 -12.49
N GLU A 321 0.89 25.69 -12.22
CA GLU A 321 1.83 24.83 -12.95
C GLU A 321 1.13 23.51 -13.23
N ALA A 322 0.84 23.25 -14.49
CA ALA A 322 0.02 22.11 -14.91
C ALA A 322 0.68 20.77 -14.61
N LEU A 323 -0.08 19.86 -14.00
CA LEU A 323 0.29 18.45 -13.85
C LEU A 323 -0.12 17.67 -15.11
N VAL A 324 -1.38 17.81 -15.54
CA VAL A 324 -1.91 17.19 -16.76
C VAL A 324 -2.52 18.23 -17.68
N CYS A 325 -3.32 19.15 -17.14
CA CYS A 325 -4.04 20.17 -17.87
C CYS A 325 -3.23 21.47 -17.95
N ASP A 326 -2.45 21.66 -19.02
CA ASP A 326 -1.68 22.90 -19.27
C ASP A 326 -2.60 24.09 -19.64
N GLN A 327 -3.50 24.45 -18.75
CA GLN A 327 -4.39 25.60 -18.87
C GLN A 327 -4.39 26.40 -17.57
N PRO A 328 -4.72 27.69 -17.61
CA PRO A 328 -4.80 28.50 -16.38
C PRO A 328 -5.75 27.90 -15.34
N ALA A 329 -5.44 28.10 -14.06
CA ALA A 329 -6.27 27.69 -12.94
C ALA A 329 -7.76 28.07 -13.15
N GLY A 330 -8.66 27.14 -12.78
CA GLY A 330 -10.10 27.27 -12.97
C GLY A 330 -10.60 26.90 -14.36
N THR A 331 -9.73 26.35 -15.23
CA THR A 331 -10.15 25.82 -16.54
C THR A 331 -10.23 24.29 -16.52
N THR A 332 -10.91 23.71 -17.50
CA THR A 332 -11.01 22.26 -17.69
C THR A 332 -10.33 21.86 -18.98
N CYS A 333 -9.69 20.70 -19.00
CA CYS A 333 -9.16 20.08 -20.20
C CYS A 333 -9.95 18.81 -20.53
N SER A 334 -10.04 18.46 -21.79
CA SER A 334 -10.70 17.21 -22.19
C SER A 334 -9.93 16.53 -23.31
N GLY A 335 -9.71 15.23 -23.15
CA GLY A 335 -9.02 14.40 -24.12
C GLY A 335 -7.52 14.65 -24.16
N GLU A 336 -6.90 15.09 -23.06
CA GLU A 336 -5.44 15.15 -22.94
C GLU A 336 -4.89 13.72 -22.95
N VAL A 337 -3.97 13.45 -23.86
CA VAL A 337 -3.38 12.11 -24.01
C VAL A 337 -1.93 12.15 -23.59
N VAL A 338 -1.60 11.32 -22.61
CA VAL A 338 -0.24 11.17 -22.09
C VAL A 338 0.22 9.76 -22.32
N SER A 339 1.36 9.58 -22.96
CA SER A 339 1.98 8.26 -23.08
C SER A 339 2.53 7.81 -21.74
N PHE A 340 2.38 6.54 -21.44
CA PHE A 340 2.89 5.98 -20.18
C PHE A 340 3.57 4.63 -20.39
N SER A 341 4.39 4.28 -19.42
CA SER A 341 4.93 2.93 -19.25
C SER A 341 5.01 2.59 -17.77
N LEU A 342 4.74 1.34 -17.47
CA LEU A 342 4.87 0.75 -16.13
C LEU A 342 6.00 -0.28 -16.13
N SER A 343 6.81 -0.23 -15.11
CA SER A 343 7.90 -1.19 -14.88
C SER A 343 8.01 -1.46 -13.36
N GLY A 344 7.26 -2.44 -12.90
CA GLY A 344 7.13 -2.70 -11.47
C GLY A 344 6.47 -1.53 -10.75
N ASP A 345 7.13 -1.02 -9.73
CA ASP A 345 6.65 0.10 -8.93
C ASP A 345 7.04 1.48 -9.52
N GLU A 346 7.45 1.54 -10.77
CA GLU A 346 7.76 2.78 -11.49
C GLU A 346 6.71 3.07 -12.58
N LEU A 347 6.05 4.22 -12.50
CA LEU A 347 5.19 4.79 -13.53
C LEU A 347 5.94 5.92 -14.23
N THR A 348 6.19 5.79 -15.52
CA THR A 348 6.75 6.87 -16.32
C THR A 348 5.66 7.48 -17.19
N LEU A 349 5.43 8.77 -17.05
CA LEU A 349 4.57 9.58 -17.93
C LEU A 349 5.44 10.39 -18.89
N ASP A 350 4.99 10.53 -20.13
CA ASP A 350 5.59 11.38 -21.17
C ASP A 350 4.57 12.43 -21.64
N PRO A 351 4.33 13.47 -20.85
CA PRO A 351 3.59 14.63 -21.32
C PRO A 351 4.45 15.35 -22.37
N SER A 352 3.87 15.60 -23.54
CA SER A 352 4.56 16.01 -24.78
C SER A 352 5.46 17.25 -24.66
N ASP A 353 5.35 18.03 -23.57
CA ASP A 353 5.99 19.34 -23.42
C ASP A 353 7.06 19.42 -22.32
N VAL A 354 7.13 18.46 -21.41
CA VAL A 354 8.01 18.50 -20.21
C VAL A 354 9.10 17.42 -20.21
N GLY A 355 8.94 16.37 -21.04
CA GLY A 355 9.81 15.19 -21.02
C GLY A 355 9.32 14.13 -20.04
N PHE A 356 10.06 13.03 -19.94
CA PHE A 356 9.70 11.89 -19.08
C PHE A 356 9.70 12.26 -17.62
N VAL A 357 8.60 11.93 -16.92
CA VAL A 357 8.45 12.08 -15.48
C VAL A 357 8.18 10.70 -14.90
N THR A 358 9.00 10.28 -13.95
CA THR A 358 8.91 8.95 -13.34
C THR A 358 8.45 9.06 -11.89
N PHE A 359 7.40 8.34 -11.58
CA PHE A 359 6.79 8.24 -10.26
C PHE A 359 7.08 6.87 -9.65
N GLU A 360 7.15 6.82 -8.33
CA GLU A 360 7.25 5.60 -7.54
C GLU A 360 5.90 5.28 -6.90
N ARG A 361 5.55 3.99 -6.87
CA ARG A 361 4.30 3.52 -6.25
C ARG A 361 4.35 3.67 -4.74
N LEU A 362 3.27 4.15 -4.15
CA LEU A 362 3.11 4.23 -2.70
C LEU A 362 2.26 3.07 -2.15
N PHE A 363 1.25 2.61 -2.89
CA PHE A 363 0.45 1.42 -2.63
C PHE A 363 -0.38 1.01 -3.85
#